data_5600cafc23a41cb1a85bc4c0cf41f1bc
#
_entry.id   5600cafc23a41cb1a85bc4c0cf41f1bc
#
_cell.length_a   1.000
_cell.length_b   1.000
_cell.length_c   1.000
_cell.angle_alpha   90.00
_cell.angle_beta   90.00
_cell.angle_gamma   90.00
#
_symmetry.space_group_name_H-M   'P 1'
#
loop_
_entity.id
_entity.type
_entity.pdbx_description
1 polymer ?
#
loop_
_entity_poly.entity_id
_entity_poly.type
_entity_poly.pdbx_seq_one_letter_code
_entity_poly.pdbx_strand_id
1 'polypeptide(L)'
;KDDGVFFCDMFGGPEAQEETREKTKHKKQGFTYIWEQAEFHPVTHYMRTHIHFKFKDGSKIKKAFTYEWRLWSPPEIRELLLEAGFRKATVYWEGEDEDGEGNGEFLPDEKGEADLAWIAYIVAQK
;
A
#
# COMPACT_ATOMS: atom_id res chain seq x y z
N LYS A 1 22.44 -5.48 -13.65
CA LYS A 1 23.50 -6.18 -12.90
C LYS A 1 22.99 -7.55 -12.51
N ASP A 2 23.86 -8.54 -12.50
CA ASP A 2 23.50 -9.96 -12.24
C ASP A 2 23.13 -10.24 -10.78
N ASP A 3 23.39 -9.30 -9.88
CA ASP A 3 23.10 -9.33 -8.45
C ASP A 3 22.09 -8.25 -8.04
N GLY A 4 21.34 -7.73 -9.00
CA GLY A 4 20.36 -6.68 -8.75
C GLY A 4 19.18 -7.13 -7.89
N VAL A 5 18.72 -6.26 -7.02
CA VAL A 5 17.52 -6.44 -6.20
C VAL A 5 16.50 -5.37 -6.59
N PHE A 6 15.29 -5.79 -6.81
CA PHE A 6 14.12 -4.92 -6.98
C PHE A 6 13.28 -4.99 -5.72
N PHE A 7 12.86 -3.86 -5.22
CA PHE A 7 12.03 -3.73 -4.03
C PHE A 7 10.81 -2.86 -4.36
N CYS A 8 9.63 -3.33 -4.00
CA CYS A 8 8.37 -2.63 -4.23
C CYS A 8 7.44 -2.83 -3.02
N ASP A 9 6.87 -1.73 -2.53
CA ASP A 9 5.76 -1.77 -1.60
C ASP A 9 4.43 -1.82 -2.35
N MET A 10 3.43 -2.37 -1.72
CA MET A 10 2.07 -2.41 -2.23
C MET A 10 1.06 -2.52 -1.10
N PHE A 11 -0.15 -2.10 -1.36
CA PHE A 11 -1.27 -2.27 -0.46
C PHE A 11 -2.42 -3.00 -1.15
N GLY A 12 -3.31 -3.57 -0.37
CA GLY A 12 -4.46 -4.29 -0.89
C GLY A 12 -5.47 -4.64 0.20
N GLY A 13 -6.27 -5.64 -0.09
CA GLY A 13 -7.43 -6.04 0.69
C GLY A 13 -8.72 -5.45 0.12
N PRO A 14 -9.89 -5.94 0.56
CA PRO A 14 -11.19 -5.48 0.05
C PRO A 14 -11.39 -3.96 0.18
N GLU A 15 -10.93 -3.36 1.26
CA GLU A 15 -11.07 -1.92 1.50
C GLU A 15 -10.28 -1.06 0.50
N ALA A 16 -9.24 -1.60 -0.14
CA ALA A 16 -8.49 -0.87 -1.17
C ALA A 16 -9.33 -0.53 -2.41
N GLN A 17 -10.45 -1.21 -2.62
CA GLN A 17 -11.37 -0.99 -3.74
C GLN A 17 -12.53 -0.06 -3.39
N GLU A 18 -12.64 0.35 -2.14
CA GLU A 18 -13.73 1.21 -1.68
C GLU A 18 -13.39 2.70 -1.89
N GLU A 19 -14.38 3.49 -2.27
CA GLU A 19 -14.28 4.94 -2.20
C GLU A 19 -14.43 5.35 -0.73
N THR A 20 -13.38 5.89 -0.14
CA THR A 20 -13.35 6.18 1.29
C THR A 20 -12.43 7.35 1.62
N ARG A 21 -12.57 7.86 2.83
CA ARG A 21 -11.76 8.96 3.35
C ARG A 21 -11.41 8.68 4.81
N GLU A 22 -10.13 8.50 5.07
CA GLU A 22 -9.59 8.20 6.39
C GLU A 22 -8.79 9.38 6.93
N LYS A 23 -8.96 9.66 8.23
CA LYS A 23 -8.31 10.79 8.91
C LYS A 23 -7.44 10.28 10.03
N THR A 24 -6.17 10.64 10.01
CA THR A 24 -5.21 10.35 11.07
C THR A 24 -4.71 11.65 11.70
N LYS A 25 -4.98 11.83 13.00
CA LYS A 25 -4.58 13.05 13.73
C LYS A 25 -3.16 12.90 14.29
N HIS A 26 -2.27 13.77 13.87
CA HIS A 26 -0.93 13.90 14.42
C HIS A 26 -0.89 15.07 15.43
N LYS A 27 -1.38 14.81 16.65
CA LYS A 27 -1.59 15.82 17.68
C LYS A 27 -0.33 16.59 18.05
N LYS A 28 0.81 15.91 18.17
CA LYS A 28 2.11 16.52 18.51
C LYS A 28 2.59 17.48 17.42
N GLN A 29 2.44 17.10 16.16
CA GLN A 29 2.85 17.88 15.00
C GLN A 29 1.82 18.93 14.57
N GLY A 30 0.60 18.81 15.06
CA GLY A 30 -0.45 19.82 14.85
C GLY A 30 -1.17 19.76 13.51
N PHE A 31 -1.24 18.61 12.89
CA PHE A 31 -1.97 18.41 11.65
C PHE A 31 -2.79 17.10 11.64
N THR A 32 -3.74 17.05 10.73
CA THR A 32 -4.47 15.83 10.38
C THR A 32 -4.10 15.42 8.97
N TYR A 33 -3.64 14.20 8.80
CA TYR A 33 -3.42 13.54 7.52
C TYR A 33 -4.73 12.93 7.06
N ILE A 34 -5.10 13.15 5.79
CA ILE A 34 -6.34 12.63 5.21
C ILE A 34 -5.98 11.85 3.95
N TRP A 35 -6.22 10.54 3.99
CA TRP A 35 -6.15 9.66 2.84
C TRP A 35 -7.53 9.54 2.21
N GLU A 36 -7.63 9.78 0.91
CA GLU A 36 -8.87 9.66 0.15
C GLU A 36 -8.68 8.70 -1.02
N GLN A 37 -9.49 7.65 -1.06
CA GLN A 37 -9.68 6.80 -2.23
C GLN A 37 -10.89 7.34 -3.00
N ALA A 38 -10.62 8.11 -4.06
CA ALA A 38 -11.62 8.91 -4.74
C ALA A 38 -12.35 8.15 -5.85
N GLU A 39 -11.69 7.15 -6.45
CA GLU A 39 -12.22 6.45 -7.62
C GLU A 39 -11.55 5.08 -7.77
N PHE A 40 -12.33 4.07 -8.11
CA PHE A 40 -11.85 2.73 -8.44
C PHE A 40 -12.64 2.14 -9.61
N HIS A 41 -11.93 1.60 -10.61
CA HIS A 41 -12.53 0.96 -11.77
C HIS A 41 -12.28 -0.56 -11.73
N PRO A 42 -13.30 -1.40 -11.46
CA PRO A 42 -13.08 -2.83 -11.29
C PRO A 42 -12.64 -3.57 -12.57
N VAL A 43 -12.90 -3.03 -13.75
CA VAL A 43 -12.49 -3.65 -15.02
C VAL A 43 -10.99 -3.46 -15.28
N THR A 44 -10.47 -2.29 -15.02
CA THR A 44 -9.06 -1.95 -15.28
C THR A 44 -8.19 -2.00 -14.03
N HIS A 45 -8.80 -2.01 -12.84
CA HIS A 45 -8.17 -1.80 -11.55
C HIS A 45 -7.49 -0.43 -11.41
N TYR A 46 -7.86 0.53 -12.28
CA TYR A 46 -7.45 1.91 -12.09
C TYR A 46 -8.00 2.46 -10.78
N MET A 47 -7.18 3.18 -10.05
CA MET A 47 -7.61 3.92 -8.88
C MET A 47 -6.98 5.31 -8.82
N ARG A 48 -7.72 6.26 -8.28
CA ARG A 48 -7.23 7.60 -7.99
C ARG A 48 -7.35 7.90 -6.51
N THR A 49 -6.25 8.33 -5.93
CA THR A 49 -6.17 8.65 -4.51
C THR A 49 -5.62 10.05 -4.31
N HIS A 50 -5.97 10.65 -3.18
CA HIS A 50 -5.48 11.96 -2.78
C HIS A 50 -5.01 11.94 -1.34
N ILE A 51 -4.01 12.76 -1.05
CA ILE A 51 -3.59 13.09 0.31
C ILE A 51 -3.91 14.56 0.55
N HIS A 52 -4.60 14.82 1.66
CA HIS A 52 -4.93 16.18 2.12
C HIS A 52 -4.36 16.39 3.52
N PHE A 53 -4.12 17.64 3.87
CA PHE A 53 -3.72 18.03 5.22
C PHE A 53 -4.64 19.10 5.77
N LYS A 54 -4.97 18.99 7.05
CA LYS A 54 -5.70 20.01 7.82
C LYS A 54 -4.88 20.38 9.04
N PHE A 55 -4.69 21.68 9.26
CA PHE A 55 -3.90 22.21 10.37
C PHE A 55 -4.79 22.72 11.51
N LYS A 56 -4.20 22.92 12.69
CA LYS A 56 -4.90 23.38 13.89
C LYS A 56 -5.53 24.75 13.74
N ASP A 57 -4.92 25.64 12.95
CA ASP A 57 -5.42 26.98 12.64
C ASP A 57 -6.61 27.00 11.67
N GLY A 58 -7.07 25.81 11.23
CA GLY A 58 -8.16 25.65 10.28
C GLY A 58 -7.74 25.71 8.80
N SER A 59 -6.48 26.03 8.49
CA SER A 59 -5.96 25.98 7.14
C SER A 59 -5.90 24.55 6.61
N LYS A 60 -5.98 24.40 5.29
CA LYS A 60 -6.00 23.11 4.62
C LYS A 60 -5.13 23.14 3.37
N ILE A 61 -4.46 22.03 3.09
CA ILE A 61 -3.89 21.73 1.78
C ILE A 61 -4.73 20.62 1.17
N LYS A 62 -5.57 20.97 0.20
CA LYS A 62 -6.40 19.99 -0.52
C LYS A 62 -5.59 19.40 -1.66
N LYS A 63 -5.65 18.07 -1.83
CA LYS A 63 -4.95 17.34 -2.89
C LYS A 63 -3.47 17.70 -2.94
N ALA A 64 -2.82 17.67 -1.77
CA ALA A 64 -1.37 17.88 -1.67
C ALA A 64 -0.61 16.90 -2.56
N PHE A 65 -1.11 15.66 -2.62
CA PHE A 65 -0.64 14.63 -3.54
C PHE A 65 -1.84 13.96 -4.18
N THR A 66 -1.71 13.64 -5.46
CA THR A 66 -2.67 12.84 -6.22
C THR A 66 -1.92 11.71 -6.89
N TYR A 67 -2.44 10.50 -6.75
CA TYR A 67 -1.90 9.30 -7.38
C TYR A 67 -2.94 8.70 -8.31
N GLU A 68 -2.50 8.33 -9.48
CA GLU A 68 -3.25 7.54 -10.46
C GLU A 68 -2.51 6.22 -10.63
N TRP A 69 -3.08 5.14 -10.08
CA TRP A 69 -2.45 3.85 -10.00
C TRP A 69 -3.32 2.77 -10.63
N ARG A 70 -2.71 1.65 -10.91
CA ARG A 70 -3.41 0.38 -11.00
C ARG A 70 -3.25 -0.35 -9.67
N LEU A 71 -4.35 -0.84 -9.12
CA LEU A 71 -4.31 -1.72 -7.95
C LEU A 71 -3.86 -3.10 -8.40
N TRP A 72 -2.60 -3.42 -8.12
CA TRP A 72 -2.00 -4.70 -8.43
C TRP A 72 -2.18 -5.68 -7.28
N SER A 73 -2.33 -6.98 -7.60
CA SER A 73 -2.26 -8.05 -6.61
C SER A 73 -0.83 -8.60 -6.49
N PRO A 74 -0.45 -9.17 -5.33
CA PRO A 74 0.85 -9.81 -5.18
C PRO A 74 1.16 -10.88 -6.23
N PRO A 75 0.24 -11.81 -6.58
CA PRO A 75 0.52 -12.79 -7.62
C PRO A 75 0.77 -12.17 -9.00
N GLU A 76 0.04 -11.12 -9.37
CA GLU A 76 0.29 -10.42 -10.64
C GLU A 76 1.72 -9.86 -10.70
N ILE A 77 2.15 -9.16 -9.65
CA ILE A 77 3.50 -8.57 -9.60
C ILE A 77 4.58 -9.65 -9.56
N ARG A 78 4.39 -10.71 -8.78
CA ARG A 78 5.34 -11.84 -8.74
C ARG A 78 5.51 -12.47 -10.12
N GLU A 79 4.43 -12.75 -10.81
CA GLU A 79 4.43 -13.34 -12.15
C GLU A 79 5.15 -12.43 -13.16
N LEU A 80 4.87 -11.13 -13.14
CA LEU A 80 5.54 -10.16 -13.99
C LEU A 80 7.05 -10.08 -13.73
N LEU A 81 7.47 -10.11 -12.46
CA LEU A 81 8.89 -10.07 -12.09
C LEU A 81 9.62 -11.33 -12.56
N LEU A 82 9.04 -12.51 -12.39
CA LEU A 82 9.60 -13.76 -12.89
C LEU A 82 9.67 -13.79 -14.42
N GLU A 83 8.63 -13.33 -15.10
CA GLU A 83 8.60 -13.18 -16.56
C GLU A 83 9.66 -12.19 -17.06
N ALA A 84 9.91 -11.12 -16.33
CA ALA A 84 10.94 -10.13 -16.63
C ALA A 84 12.38 -10.63 -16.40
N GLY A 85 12.57 -11.86 -15.89
CA GLY A 85 13.86 -12.50 -15.74
C GLY A 85 14.45 -12.48 -14.32
N PHE A 86 13.70 -12.08 -13.31
CA PHE A 86 14.12 -12.29 -11.94
C PHE A 86 14.01 -13.76 -11.56
N ARG A 87 14.99 -14.27 -10.82
CA ARG A 87 15.02 -15.67 -10.40
C ARG A 87 14.06 -15.97 -9.27
N LYS A 88 13.78 -14.96 -8.43
CA LYS A 88 12.97 -15.10 -7.24
C LYS A 88 12.21 -13.80 -6.99
N ALA A 89 10.96 -13.92 -6.59
CA ALA A 89 10.12 -12.83 -6.11
C ALA A 89 9.44 -13.27 -4.81
N THR A 90 9.85 -12.68 -3.70
CA THR A 90 9.41 -13.02 -2.35
C THR A 90 8.50 -11.93 -1.83
N VAL A 91 7.35 -12.32 -1.28
CA VAL A 91 6.44 -11.43 -0.58
C VAL A 91 6.82 -11.41 0.90
N TYR A 92 6.96 -10.22 1.44
CA TYR A 92 7.14 -9.96 2.87
C TYR A 92 5.84 -9.41 3.42
N TRP A 93 5.30 -10.09 4.42
CA TRP A 93 4.04 -9.77 5.07
C TRP A 93 4.28 -9.24 6.47
N GLU A 94 3.50 -8.26 6.89
CA GLU A 94 3.58 -7.71 8.23
C GLU A 94 3.02 -8.70 9.25
N GLY A 95 3.76 -8.92 10.33
CA GLY A 95 3.28 -9.67 11.47
C GLY A 95 2.30 -8.86 12.31
N GLU A 96 1.59 -9.53 13.20
CA GLU A 96 0.66 -8.92 14.15
C GLU A 96 1.23 -8.88 15.56
N ASP A 97 0.80 -7.91 16.32
CA ASP A 97 1.03 -7.85 17.77
C ASP A 97 -0.09 -8.59 18.54
N GLU A 98 -0.07 -8.49 19.87
CA GLU A 98 -1.04 -9.16 20.74
C GLU A 98 -2.48 -8.65 20.56
N ASP A 99 -2.64 -7.44 20.03
CA ASP A 99 -3.94 -6.81 19.78
C ASP A 99 -4.45 -7.05 18.33
N GLY A 100 -3.66 -7.77 17.52
CA GLY A 100 -3.97 -8.03 16.10
C GLY A 100 -3.67 -6.87 15.18
N GLU A 101 -2.90 -5.89 15.63
CA GLU A 101 -2.44 -4.77 14.83
C GLU A 101 -1.06 -5.07 14.23
N GLY A 102 -0.74 -4.43 13.11
CA GLY A 102 0.57 -4.58 12.48
C GLY A 102 1.71 -4.21 13.42
N ASN A 103 2.69 -5.10 13.55
CA ASN A 103 3.82 -4.93 14.48
C ASN A 103 5.05 -4.23 13.86
N GLY A 104 5.01 -3.90 12.60
CA GLY A 104 6.12 -3.27 11.87
C GLY A 104 7.22 -4.24 11.43
N GLU A 105 7.08 -5.53 11.70
CA GLU A 105 8.03 -6.56 11.27
C GLU A 105 7.50 -7.30 10.05
N PHE A 106 8.28 -7.29 8.97
CA PHE A 106 7.93 -7.93 7.72
C PHE A 106 8.80 -9.16 7.48
N LEU A 107 8.16 -10.31 7.35
CA LEU A 107 8.82 -11.59 7.13
C LEU A 107 8.30 -12.25 5.84
N PRO A 108 9.13 -13.08 5.18
CA PRO A 108 8.67 -13.85 4.03
C PRO A 108 7.45 -14.70 4.38
N ASP A 109 6.39 -14.54 3.59
CA ASP A 109 5.15 -15.30 3.77
C ASP A 109 4.53 -15.62 2.41
N GLU A 110 4.11 -16.86 2.22
CA GLU A 110 3.49 -17.35 0.98
C GLU A 110 1.95 -17.31 1.03
N LYS A 111 1.36 -17.00 2.17
CA LYS A 111 -0.08 -16.96 2.38
C LYS A 111 -0.57 -15.56 2.73
N GLY A 112 0.07 -14.90 3.69
CA GLY A 112 -0.43 -13.70 4.34
C GLY A 112 -1.72 -13.96 5.14
N GLU A 113 -2.36 -12.90 5.56
CA GLU A 113 -3.67 -12.92 6.23
C GLU A 113 -4.71 -12.21 5.36
N ALA A 114 -5.95 -12.69 5.40
CA ALA A 114 -7.05 -12.11 4.61
C ALA A 114 -7.66 -10.88 5.29
N ASP A 115 -6.82 -9.92 5.62
CA ASP A 115 -7.22 -8.67 6.25
C ASP A 115 -7.99 -7.76 5.30
N LEU A 116 -8.81 -6.89 5.86
CA LEU A 116 -9.58 -5.91 5.08
C LEU A 116 -8.68 -4.89 4.37
N ALA A 117 -7.56 -4.53 4.99
CA ALA A 117 -6.52 -3.69 4.43
C ALA A 117 -5.15 -4.19 4.90
N TRP A 118 -4.17 -4.22 4.00
CA TRP A 118 -2.82 -4.67 4.30
C TRP A 118 -1.78 -3.95 3.45
N ILE A 119 -0.55 -3.93 3.94
CA ILE A 119 0.65 -3.52 3.22
C ILE A 119 1.58 -4.71 3.12
N ALA A 120 2.19 -4.90 1.97
CA ALA A 120 3.21 -5.92 1.75
C ALA A 120 4.37 -5.36 0.94
N TYR A 121 5.51 -6.03 1.03
CA TYR A 121 6.66 -5.74 0.19
C TYR A 121 6.96 -6.93 -0.71
N ILE A 122 7.35 -6.65 -1.94
CA ILE A 122 7.85 -7.67 -2.86
C ILE A 122 9.31 -7.38 -3.15
N VAL A 123 10.15 -8.37 -2.91
CA VAL A 123 11.58 -8.32 -3.17
C VAL A 123 11.93 -9.34 -4.24
N ALA A 124 12.42 -8.87 -5.37
CA ALA A 124 12.86 -9.74 -6.46
C ALA A 124 14.39 -9.69 -6.60
N GLN A 125 14.96 -10.83 -6.83
CA GLN A 125 16.40 -11.04 -7.00
C GLN A 125 16.70 -11.51 -8.41
N LYS A 126 17.69 -10.89 -9.02
CA LYS A 126 18.14 -11.24 -10.35
C LYS A 126 19.07 -12.47 -10.39
#